data_0fc9266a32ce980b5b24f204a46975cb
#
_entry.id   0fc9266a32ce980b5b24f204a46975cb
#
_cell.length_a   1.000
_cell.length_b   1.000
_cell.length_c   1.000
_cell.angle_alpha   90.00
_cell.angle_beta   90.00
_cell.angle_gamma   90.00
#
_symmetry.space_group_name_H-M   'P 1'
#
loop_
_entity.id
_entity.type
_entity.pdbx_description
1 polymer ?
#
loop_
_entity_poly.entity_id
_entity_poly.type
_entity_poly.pdbx_seq_one_letter_code
_entity_poly.pdbx_strand_id
1 'polypeptide(L)'
;SLNAPGAQLINQMSPLVSYQFLTQNLHITSLSEEDSYNVGGVAIGGLTNGISVREMTGAYQIFGNGGKYYTPYTVYRIEDNDGNVIYDYQQNHSEEQAISFDTATIMNKLLHLPINGTDTDAYPTANMVRRDDLDQIGKTGTTEDSNDVWYMGGTTAFVCGIWNGHEYKEEIYDTNSAKKMYNGIIDWMEANYYDFLHSG
;
A
#
# COMPACT_ATOMS: atom_id res chain seq x y z
N SER A 1 -5.60 -14.69 -2.83
CA SER A 1 -6.46 -13.75 -3.59
C SER A 1 -6.81 -14.36 -4.95
N LEU A 2 -8.03 -14.08 -5.43
CA LEU A 2 -8.52 -14.56 -6.71
C LEU A 2 -8.51 -13.42 -7.72
N ASN A 3 -7.84 -13.60 -8.87
CA ASN A 3 -7.75 -12.57 -9.90
C ASN A 3 -9.07 -12.40 -10.68
N ALA A 4 -9.78 -13.50 -10.96
CA ALA A 4 -10.99 -13.47 -11.79
C ALA A 4 -12.11 -12.56 -11.24
N PRO A 5 -12.49 -12.59 -9.95
CA PRO A 5 -13.50 -11.68 -9.41
C PRO A 5 -13.06 -10.20 -9.49
N GLY A 6 -11.79 -9.90 -9.24
CA GLY A 6 -11.24 -8.55 -9.37
C GLY A 6 -11.35 -8.03 -10.80
N ALA A 7 -10.91 -8.82 -11.76
CA ALA A 7 -11.01 -8.49 -13.19
C ALA A 7 -12.46 -8.31 -13.65
N GLN A 8 -13.39 -9.17 -13.21
CA GLN A 8 -14.81 -9.02 -13.52
C GLN A 8 -15.39 -7.73 -12.96
N LEU A 9 -15.08 -7.38 -11.73
CA LEU A 9 -15.55 -6.15 -11.09
C LEU A 9 -15.05 -4.91 -11.84
N ILE A 10 -13.75 -4.84 -12.12
CA ILE A 10 -13.16 -3.73 -12.88
C ILE A 10 -13.74 -3.63 -14.28
N ASN A 11 -13.97 -4.77 -14.94
CA ASN A 11 -14.60 -4.77 -16.27
C ASN A 11 -16.05 -4.22 -16.24
N GLN A 12 -16.81 -4.52 -15.17
CA GLN A 12 -18.16 -3.97 -14.97
C GLN A 12 -18.16 -2.47 -14.64
N MET A 13 -17.20 -2.01 -13.84
CA MET A 13 -17.07 -0.61 -13.45
C MET A 13 -16.45 0.26 -14.55
N SER A 14 -15.75 -0.29 -15.51
CA SER A 14 -14.79 0.30 -16.44
C SER A 14 -13.42 0.55 -15.79
N PRO A 15 -12.32 0.15 -16.43
CA PRO A 15 -10.95 0.47 -16.00
C PRO A 15 -10.71 1.97 -15.82
N LEU A 16 -11.37 2.80 -16.66
CA LEU A 16 -11.28 4.26 -16.60
C LEU A 16 -11.68 4.82 -15.22
N VAL A 17 -12.71 4.26 -14.57
CA VAL A 17 -13.14 4.70 -13.24
C VAL A 17 -12.04 4.45 -12.21
N SER A 18 -11.43 3.27 -12.25
CA SER A 18 -10.31 2.94 -11.37
C SER A 18 -9.09 3.81 -11.66
N TYR A 19 -8.75 4.01 -12.93
CA TYR A 19 -7.67 4.89 -13.35
C TYR A 19 -7.87 6.33 -12.84
N GLN A 20 -9.07 6.88 -12.99
CA GLN A 20 -9.41 8.22 -12.47
C GLN A 20 -9.30 8.29 -10.95
N PHE A 21 -9.77 7.29 -10.23
CA PHE A 21 -9.61 7.24 -8.78
C PHE A 21 -8.13 7.24 -8.37
N LEU A 22 -7.30 6.41 -9.00
CA LEU A 22 -5.88 6.31 -8.71
C LEU A 22 -5.13 7.63 -9.02
N THR A 23 -5.46 8.28 -10.14
CA THR A 23 -4.76 9.50 -10.58
C THR A 23 -5.29 10.78 -9.92
N GLN A 24 -6.60 10.88 -9.69
CA GLN A 24 -7.23 12.11 -9.20
C GLN A 24 -7.37 12.14 -7.67
N ASN A 25 -7.66 11.00 -7.04
CA ASN A 25 -7.87 10.92 -5.60
C ASN A 25 -6.63 10.46 -4.81
N LEU A 26 -5.77 9.67 -5.44
CA LEU A 26 -4.53 9.16 -4.82
C LEU A 26 -3.26 9.76 -5.46
N HIS A 27 -3.42 10.66 -6.42
CA HIS A 27 -2.34 11.40 -7.08
C HIS A 27 -1.19 10.53 -7.59
N ILE A 28 -1.50 9.30 -8.05
CA ILE A 28 -0.52 8.38 -8.63
C ILE A 28 -0.14 8.90 -10.01
N THR A 29 1.14 9.18 -10.21
CA THR A 29 1.68 9.79 -11.42
C THR A 29 2.39 8.81 -12.36
N SER A 30 2.69 7.60 -11.88
CA SER A 30 3.37 6.56 -12.66
C SER A 30 2.48 5.85 -13.67
N LEU A 31 1.14 5.98 -13.54
CA LEU A 31 0.19 5.36 -14.47
C LEU A 31 0.24 6.03 -15.84
N SER A 32 0.15 5.21 -16.90
CA SER A 32 0.02 5.68 -18.27
C SER A 32 -1.45 5.76 -18.72
N GLU A 33 -1.71 6.47 -19.82
CA GLU A 33 -3.06 6.51 -20.41
C GLU A 33 -3.55 5.11 -20.81
N GLU A 34 -2.66 4.20 -21.17
CA GLU A 34 -2.97 2.81 -21.52
C GLU A 34 -3.65 2.06 -20.37
N ASP A 35 -3.29 2.38 -19.12
CA ASP A 35 -3.90 1.76 -17.93
C ASP A 35 -5.38 2.13 -17.77
N SER A 36 -5.85 3.22 -18.39
CA SER A 36 -7.27 3.65 -18.35
C SER A 36 -8.24 2.71 -19.06
N TYR A 37 -7.75 1.85 -19.95
CA TYR A 37 -8.53 0.84 -20.68
C TYR A 37 -8.00 -0.58 -20.49
N ASN A 38 -6.93 -0.78 -19.71
CA ASN A 38 -6.34 -2.07 -19.40
C ASN A 38 -6.96 -2.67 -18.13
N VAL A 39 -7.94 -3.59 -18.29
CA VAL A 39 -8.55 -4.30 -17.16
C VAL A 39 -7.51 -5.05 -16.33
N GLY A 40 -6.55 -5.74 -16.98
CA GLY A 40 -5.49 -6.48 -16.30
C GLY A 40 -4.58 -5.56 -15.48
N GLY A 41 -4.27 -4.36 -15.99
CA GLY A 41 -3.46 -3.38 -15.30
C GLY A 41 -4.03 -3.00 -13.94
N VAL A 42 -5.20 -2.38 -13.95
CA VAL A 42 -5.82 -1.82 -12.74
C VAL A 42 -6.46 -2.86 -11.82
N ALA A 43 -6.83 -4.05 -12.35
CA ALA A 43 -7.50 -5.09 -11.56
C ALA A 43 -6.52 -6.01 -10.81
N ILE A 44 -5.40 -6.35 -11.42
CA ILE A 44 -4.48 -7.37 -10.91
C ILE A 44 -3.00 -6.93 -10.88
N GLY A 45 -2.73 -5.67 -11.19
CA GLY A 45 -1.41 -5.06 -11.04
C GLY A 45 -0.47 -5.16 -12.25
N GLY A 46 -0.97 -5.56 -13.43
CA GLY A 46 -0.21 -5.55 -14.68
C GLY A 46 -0.14 -4.15 -15.31
N LEU A 47 0.28 -3.15 -14.54
CA LEU A 47 0.37 -1.75 -14.98
C LEU A 47 1.47 -1.58 -16.03
N THR A 48 1.26 -0.67 -16.98
CA THR A 48 2.16 -0.43 -18.13
C THR A 48 3.57 -0.03 -17.67
N ASN A 49 3.67 0.93 -16.77
CA ASN A 49 4.96 1.41 -16.21
C ASN A 49 5.19 0.93 -14.76
N GLY A 50 4.28 0.12 -14.20
CA GLY A 50 4.30 -0.20 -12.79
C GLY A 50 3.88 0.97 -11.90
N ILE A 51 4.20 0.87 -10.61
CA ILE A 51 3.94 1.90 -9.61
C ILE A 51 5.13 1.99 -8.66
N SER A 52 5.47 3.19 -8.21
CA SER A 52 6.54 3.34 -7.22
C SER A 52 6.10 2.86 -5.83
N VAL A 53 7.05 2.35 -5.04
CA VAL A 53 6.81 1.96 -3.64
C VAL A 53 6.24 3.13 -2.83
N ARG A 54 6.75 4.34 -3.07
CA ARG A 54 6.29 5.56 -2.40
C ARG A 54 4.82 5.85 -2.69
N GLU A 55 4.39 5.79 -3.96
CA GLU A 55 3.00 6.04 -4.36
C GLU A 55 2.06 4.98 -3.79
N MET A 56 2.44 3.69 -3.88
CA MET A 56 1.64 2.60 -3.34
C MET A 56 1.51 2.72 -1.81
N THR A 57 2.60 3.05 -1.10
CA THR A 57 2.56 3.22 0.36
C THR A 57 1.70 4.43 0.73
N GLY A 58 1.83 5.54 -0.02
CA GLY A 58 0.98 6.72 0.14
C GLY A 58 -0.49 6.41 -0.07
N ALA A 59 -0.83 5.60 -1.08
CA ALA A 59 -2.20 5.18 -1.33
C ALA A 59 -2.77 4.33 -0.18
N TYR A 60 -1.95 3.46 0.40
CA TYR A 60 -2.40 2.53 1.45
C TYR A 60 -2.83 3.20 2.77
N GLN A 61 -2.37 4.43 3.05
CA GLN A 61 -2.73 5.16 4.26
C GLN A 61 -4.23 5.37 4.42
N ILE A 62 -5.00 5.45 3.31
CA ILE A 62 -6.45 5.70 3.33
C ILE A 62 -7.24 4.63 4.09
N PHE A 63 -6.70 3.43 4.23
CA PHE A 63 -7.34 2.32 4.93
C PHE A 63 -7.16 2.36 6.46
N GLY A 64 -6.20 3.15 6.96
CA GLY A 64 -5.90 3.26 8.38
C GLY A 64 -6.29 4.61 9.01
N ASN A 65 -6.64 5.62 8.20
CA ASN A 65 -6.87 6.99 8.67
C ASN A 65 -8.27 7.55 8.33
N GLY A 66 -9.24 6.67 8.14
CA GLY A 66 -10.62 7.07 7.83
C GLY A 66 -10.85 7.54 6.40
N GLY A 67 -10.02 7.13 5.47
CA GLY A 67 -10.18 7.37 4.04
C GLY A 67 -9.49 8.62 3.52
N LYS A 68 -8.64 9.26 4.30
CA LYS A 68 -7.92 10.48 3.96
C LYS A 68 -6.61 10.17 3.23
N TYR A 69 -6.29 10.96 2.22
CA TYR A 69 -5.02 10.92 1.54
C TYR A 69 -4.17 12.15 1.86
N TYR A 70 -2.92 11.91 2.18
CA TYR A 70 -1.88 12.94 2.34
C TYR A 70 -0.75 12.65 1.36
N THR A 71 -0.31 13.66 0.63
CA THR A 71 0.82 13.49 -0.29
C THR A 71 2.08 13.06 0.47
N PRO A 72 2.71 11.94 0.12
CA PRO A 72 3.97 11.53 0.73
C PRO A 72 5.06 12.57 0.55
N TYR A 73 5.84 12.84 1.59
CA TYR A 73 6.92 13.82 1.58
C TYR A 73 8.22 13.25 2.17
N THR A 74 9.33 13.85 1.79
CA THR A 74 10.68 13.51 2.30
C THR A 74 11.36 14.70 2.94
N VAL A 75 10.84 15.91 2.73
CA VAL A 75 11.33 17.16 3.31
C VAL A 75 10.23 17.75 4.16
N TYR A 76 10.49 17.90 5.45
CA TYR A 76 9.53 18.46 6.39
C TYR A 76 9.61 19.99 6.41
N ARG A 77 10.83 20.55 6.42
CA ARG A 77 11.08 21.99 6.53
C ARG A 77 12.41 22.37 5.91
N ILE A 78 12.45 23.54 5.28
CA ILE A 78 13.67 24.18 4.75
C ILE A 78 13.74 25.58 5.34
N GLU A 79 14.90 25.95 5.89
CA GLU A 79 15.21 27.28 6.36
C GLU A 79 16.46 27.81 5.66
N ASP A 80 16.55 29.13 5.49
CA ASP A 80 17.77 29.79 5.05
C ASP A 80 18.76 29.94 6.23
N ASN A 81 19.94 30.51 5.96
CA ASN A 81 20.98 30.74 6.97
C ASN A 81 20.59 31.77 8.05
N ASP A 82 19.56 32.59 7.78
CA ASP A 82 19.05 33.61 8.70
C ASP A 82 17.86 33.08 9.54
N GLY A 83 17.46 31.80 9.31
CA GLY A 83 16.37 31.14 10.01
C GLY A 83 14.98 31.42 9.42
N ASN A 84 14.92 32.05 8.24
CA ASN A 84 13.64 32.24 7.56
C ASN A 84 13.16 30.92 6.95
N VAL A 85 11.88 30.62 7.12
CA VAL A 85 11.26 29.41 6.56
C VAL A 85 11.03 29.59 5.07
N ILE A 86 11.71 28.77 4.25
CA ILE A 86 11.53 28.71 2.79
C ILE A 86 10.42 27.74 2.44
N TYR A 87 10.33 26.61 3.17
CA TYR A 87 9.33 25.57 2.96
C TYR A 87 8.95 24.94 4.30
N ASP A 88 7.66 24.68 4.49
CA ASP A 88 7.12 23.97 5.64
C ASP A 88 6.00 23.04 5.15
N TYR A 89 6.18 21.72 5.31
CA TYR A 89 5.20 20.73 4.90
C TYR A 89 3.84 20.94 5.57
N GLN A 90 3.81 21.29 6.86
CA GLN A 90 2.55 21.49 7.59
C GLN A 90 1.71 22.64 7.02
N GLN A 91 2.35 23.62 6.38
CA GLN A 91 1.64 24.76 5.76
C GLN A 91 1.28 24.51 4.29
N ASN A 92 1.94 23.53 3.64
CA ASN A 92 1.84 23.30 2.20
C ASN A 92 1.20 21.95 1.84
N HIS A 93 0.89 21.07 2.81
CA HIS A 93 0.21 19.82 2.51
C HIS A 93 -1.30 20.02 2.38
N SER A 94 -1.92 19.21 1.52
CA SER A 94 -3.37 19.08 1.42
C SER A 94 -3.81 17.76 2.04
N GLU A 95 -4.93 17.80 2.77
CA GLU A 95 -5.67 16.62 3.20
C GLU A 95 -6.87 16.46 2.26
N GLU A 96 -7.02 15.29 1.66
CA GLU A 96 -8.12 14.99 0.75
C GLU A 96 -8.86 13.74 1.22
N GLN A 97 -10.20 13.79 1.21
CA GLN A 97 -11.02 12.62 1.48
C GLN A 97 -11.10 11.76 0.21
N ALA A 98 -10.23 10.76 0.09
CA ALA A 98 -10.15 9.89 -1.07
C ALA A 98 -11.30 8.86 -1.14
N ILE A 99 -11.68 8.28 0.01
CA ILE A 99 -12.83 7.37 0.16
C ILE A 99 -13.59 7.72 1.45
N SER A 100 -14.87 7.32 1.53
CA SER A 100 -15.64 7.56 2.75
C SER A 100 -15.06 6.79 3.96
N PHE A 101 -15.34 7.29 5.16
CA PHE A 101 -14.97 6.61 6.41
C PHE A 101 -15.49 5.17 6.46
N ASP A 102 -16.75 4.96 6.04
CA ASP A 102 -17.36 3.62 6.03
C ASP A 102 -16.63 2.68 5.07
N THR A 103 -16.28 3.17 3.87
CA THR A 103 -15.51 2.40 2.89
C THR A 103 -14.13 2.06 3.42
N ALA A 104 -13.43 3.01 4.03
CA ALA A 104 -12.12 2.78 4.67
C ALA A 104 -12.22 1.72 5.77
N THR A 105 -13.23 1.79 6.62
CA THR A 105 -13.48 0.83 7.70
C THR A 105 -13.74 -0.59 7.18
N ILE A 106 -14.55 -0.72 6.11
CA ILE A 106 -14.82 -2.02 5.49
C ILE A 106 -13.54 -2.58 4.87
N MET A 107 -12.80 -1.76 4.12
CA MET A 107 -11.54 -2.19 3.50
C MET A 107 -10.48 -2.57 4.54
N ASN A 108 -10.37 -1.82 5.63
CA ASN A 108 -9.50 -2.15 6.74
C ASN A 108 -9.80 -3.57 7.26
N LYS A 109 -11.07 -3.89 7.56
CA LYS A 109 -11.50 -5.23 7.98
C LYS A 109 -11.18 -6.32 6.94
N LEU A 110 -11.34 -6.03 5.66
CA LEU A 110 -10.99 -6.98 4.60
C LEU A 110 -9.47 -7.22 4.53
N LEU A 111 -8.66 -6.21 4.82
CA LEU A 111 -7.21 -6.31 4.79
C LEU A 111 -6.59 -7.05 6.00
N HIS A 112 -7.39 -7.37 7.03
CA HIS A 112 -7.00 -8.33 8.07
C HIS A 112 -7.00 -9.78 7.56
N LEU A 113 -7.83 -10.11 6.58
CA LEU A 113 -8.00 -11.50 6.12
C LEU A 113 -6.74 -12.11 5.50
N PRO A 114 -5.91 -11.41 4.72
CA PRO A 114 -4.66 -11.95 4.22
C PRO A 114 -3.67 -12.38 5.31
N ILE A 115 -3.79 -11.80 6.52
CA ILE A 115 -2.94 -12.12 7.67
C ILE A 115 -3.58 -13.19 8.55
N ASN A 116 -4.87 -13.05 8.87
CA ASN A 116 -5.55 -13.87 9.88
C ASN A 116 -6.33 -15.05 9.28
N GLY A 117 -6.65 -15.01 7.97
CA GLY A 117 -7.54 -15.99 7.33
C GLY A 117 -9.01 -15.75 7.66
N THR A 118 -9.82 -16.72 7.30
CA THR A 118 -11.25 -16.82 7.63
C THR A 118 -11.53 -18.18 8.27
N ASP A 119 -12.69 -18.33 8.90
CA ASP A 119 -13.12 -19.62 9.50
C ASP A 119 -13.25 -20.74 8.45
N THR A 120 -13.41 -20.40 7.19
CA THR A 120 -13.63 -21.33 6.09
C THR A 120 -12.44 -21.46 5.14
N ASP A 121 -11.46 -20.55 5.20
CA ASP A 121 -10.26 -20.57 4.35
C ASP A 121 -9.00 -20.50 5.21
N ALA A 122 -8.30 -21.61 5.28
CA ALA A 122 -7.19 -21.84 6.19
C ALA A 122 -5.82 -21.33 5.70
N TYR A 123 -5.75 -20.69 4.52
CA TYR A 123 -4.45 -20.30 3.92
C TYR A 123 -4.30 -18.79 3.68
N PRO A 124 -4.17 -17.99 4.74
CA PRO A 124 -3.90 -16.56 4.58
C PRO A 124 -2.52 -16.34 3.95
N THR A 125 -2.47 -15.50 2.91
CA THR A 125 -1.25 -15.30 2.08
C THR A 125 -0.13 -14.57 2.82
N ALA A 126 -0.45 -13.92 3.94
CA ALA A 126 0.48 -13.14 4.75
C ALA A 126 0.53 -13.60 6.23
N ASN A 127 0.14 -14.84 6.54
CA ASN A 127 0.14 -15.35 7.91
C ASN A 127 1.51 -15.22 8.61
N MET A 128 2.61 -15.33 7.87
CA MET A 128 3.94 -15.24 8.46
C MET A 128 4.28 -13.88 9.06
N VAL A 129 3.50 -12.81 8.77
CA VAL A 129 3.71 -11.48 9.39
C VAL A 129 2.83 -11.26 10.61
N ARG A 130 1.96 -12.22 10.94
CA ARG A 130 1.01 -12.10 12.03
C ARG A 130 1.72 -11.93 13.36
N ARG A 131 1.26 -10.93 14.12
CA ARG A 131 1.60 -10.68 15.53
C ARG A 131 0.30 -10.65 16.32
N ASP A 132 0.23 -11.40 17.42
CA ASP A 132 -1.00 -11.47 18.23
C ASP A 132 -1.21 -10.22 19.11
N ASP A 133 -0.19 -9.42 19.27
CA ASP A 133 -0.14 -8.17 20.05
C ASP A 133 -0.30 -6.90 19.22
N LEU A 134 -0.40 -7.02 17.88
CA LEU A 134 -0.56 -5.90 16.97
C LEU A 134 -1.83 -6.06 16.12
N ASP A 135 -2.58 -4.97 15.98
CA ASP A 135 -3.65 -4.88 15.00
C ASP A 135 -3.07 -4.56 13.63
N GLN A 136 -3.10 -5.53 12.71
CA GLN A 136 -2.36 -5.48 11.45
C GLN A 136 -3.26 -5.65 10.25
N ILE A 137 -3.05 -4.82 9.25
CA ILE A 137 -3.61 -4.99 7.90
C ILE A 137 -2.49 -5.34 6.92
N GLY A 138 -2.81 -6.05 5.83
CA GLY A 138 -1.80 -6.32 4.81
C GLY A 138 -2.31 -7.01 3.56
N LYS A 139 -1.47 -6.93 2.52
CA LYS A 139 -1.73 -7.57 1.23
C LYS A 139 -0.41 -7.92 0.55
N THR A 140 -0.31 -9.13 0.04
CA THR A 140 0.79 -9.58 -0.82
C THR A 140 0.51 -9.25 -2.28
N GLY A 141 1.57 -9.00 -3.05
CA GLY A 141 1.55 -8.95 -4.51
C GLY A 141 2.70 -9.78 -5.06
N THR A 142 2.43 -10.55 -6.10
CA THR A 142 3.46 -11.30 -6.83
C THR A 142 3.06 -11.30 -8.29
N THR A 143 3.94 -10.84 -9.17
CA THR A 143 3.72 -10.88 -10.62
C THR A 143 3.87 -12.29 -11.14
N GLU A 144 3.35 -12.52 -12.35
CA GLU A 144 3.61 -13.75 -13.11
C GLU A 144 5.13 -13.93 -13.23
N ASP A 145 5.61 -15.16 -13.16
CA ASP A 145 7.03 -15.50 -13.11
C ASP A 145 7.80 -14.94 -11.89
N SER A 146 7.09 -14.43 -10.88
CA SER A 146 7.69 -13.92 -9.63
C SER A 146 8.77 -12.84 -9.84
N ASN A 147 8.67 -12.02 -10.89
CA ASN A 147 9.64 -10.95 -11.14
C ASN A 147 9.52 -9.79 -10.11
N ASP A 148 8.35 -9.62 -9.53
CA ASP A 148 8.08 -8.63 -8.50
C ASP A 148 7.40 -9.29 -7.30
N VAL A 149 7.92 -9.05 -6.13
CA VAL A 149 7.35 -9.50 -4.86
C VAL A 149 7.06 -8.29 -3.99
N TRP A 150 5.78 -8.09 -3.69
CA TRP A 150 5.28 -6.96 -2.91
C TRP A 150 4.70 -7.41 -1.58
N TYR A 151 4.85 -6.58 -0.59
CA TYR A 151 4.05 -6.61 0.61
C TYR A 151 3.68 -5.18 1.02
N MET A 152 2.38 -4.94 1.14
CA MET A 152 1.83 -3.74 1.76
C MET A 152 1.28 -4.14 3.11
N GLY A 153 1.70 -3.46 4.16
CA GLY A 153 1.24 -3.75 5.51
C GLY A 153 1.12 -2.49 6.35
N GLY A 154 0.46 -2.60 7.47
CA GLY A 154 0.33 -1.52 8.43
C GLY A 154 -0.16 -2.01 9.78
N THR A 155 0.04 -1.17 10.77
CA THR A 155 -0.52 -1.27 12.11
C THR A 155 -1.39 -0.02 12.35
N THR A 156 -1.88 0.15 13.56
CA THR A 156 -2.54 1.39 13.97
C THR A 156 -1.60 2.61 13.90
N ALA A 157 -0.28 2.40 13.98
CA ALA A 157 0.72 3.47 14.04
C ALA A 157 1.26 3.92 12.68
N PHE A 158 1.36 3.01 11.68
CA PHE A 158 1.99 3.33 10.39
C PHE A 158 1.58 2.39 9.27
N VAL A 159 1.90 2.76 8.04
CA VAL A 159 1.85 1.91 6.85
C VAL A 159 3.26 1.71 6.29
N CYS A 160 3.52 0.52 5.76
CA CYS A 160 4.80 0.13 5.19
C CYS A 160 4.60 -0.60 3.86
N GLY A 161 5.29 -0.13 2.83
CA GLY A 161 5.32 -0.78 1.52
C GLY A 161 6.70 -1.34 1.23
N ILE A 162 6.77 -2.57 0.78
CA ILE A 162 8.00 -3.26 0.41
C ILE A 162 7.84 -3.86 -0.98
N TRP A 163 8.82 -3.59 -1.80
CA TRP A 163 9.00 -4.21 -3.09
C TRP A 163 10.38 -4.88 -3.17
N ASN A 164 10.40 -6.09 -3.67
CA ASN A 164 11.61 -6.80 -4.05
C ASN A 164 11.49 -7.22 -5.50
N GLY A 165 12.45 -6.81 -6.32
CA GLY A 165 12.52 -7.07 -7.75
C GLY A 165 13.88 -6.69 -8.29
N HIS A 166 14.10 -6.97 -9.57
CA HIS A 166 15.30 -6.60 -10.31
C HIS A 166 15.00 -5.46 -11.29
N GLU A 167 16.03 -4.72 -11.70
CA GLU A 167 15.90 -3.67 -12.72
C GLU A 167 15.43 -4.24 -14.07
N TYR A 168 15.88 -5.45 -14.38
CA TYR A 168 15.42 -6.24 -15.53
C TYR A 168 14.61 -7.42 -15.02
N LYS A 169 13.62 -7.87 -15.81
CA LYS A 169 12.77 -9.02 -15.45
C LYS A 169 13.61 -10.25 -15.15
N GLU A 170 13.69 -10.60 -13.88
CA GLU A 170 14.41 -11.76 -13.36
C GLU A 170 13.62 -12.33 -12.19
N GLU A 171 13.52 -13.64 -12.10
CA GLU A 171 12.75 -14.35 -11.09
C GLU A 171 13.28 -14.11 -9.67
N ILE A 172 12.39 -13.76 -8.75
CA ILE A 172 12.66 -13.73 -7.31
C ILE A 172 12.30 -15.11 -6.74
N TYR A 173 13.29 -15.91 -6.44
CA TYR A 173 13.11 -17.28 -5.93
C TYR A 173 12.43 -17.31 -4.55
N ASP A 174 12.70 -16.34 -3.69
CA ASP A 174 12.05 -16.23 -2.39
C ASP A 174 10.84 -15.28 -2.44
N THR A 175 9.69 -15.80 -2.78
CA THR A 175 8.42 -15.05 -2.81
C THR A 175 7.92 -14.59 -1.42
N ASN A 176 8.62 -14.97 -0.34
CA ASN A 176 8.39 -14.46 1.01
C ASN A 176 9.32 -13.30 1.39
N SER A 177 10.25 -12.92 0.52
CA SER A 177 11.28 -11.90 0.81
C SER A 177 10.70 -10.59 1.35
N ALA A 178 9.68 -10.01 0.70
CA ALA A 178 9.05 -8.77 1.15
C ALA A 178 8.40 -8.91 2.54
N LYS A 179 7.75 -10.04 2.83
CA LYS A 179 7.20 -10.34 4.17
C LYS A 179 8.27 -10.50 5.23
N LYS A 180 9.41 -11.14 4.88
CA LYS A 180 10.56 -11.26 5.80
C LYS A 180 11.17 -9.90 6.13
N MET A 181 11.28 -9.01 5.11
CA MET A 181 11.75 -7.64 5.32
C MET A 181 10.80 -6.86 6.23
N TYR A 182 9.48 -6.99 6.03
CA TYR A 182 8.48 -6.39 6.91
C TYR A 182 8.63 -6.87 8.37
N ASN A 183 8.78 -8.18 8.59
CA ASN A 183 9.01 -8.72 9.92
C ASN A 183 10.27 -8.13 10.56
N GLY A 184 11.37 -7.99 9.80
CA GLY A 184 12.58 -7.35 10.30
C GLY A 184 12.39 -5.89 10.70
N ILE A 185 11.54 -5.14 9.99
CA ILE A 185 11.15 -3.77 10.35
C ILE A 185 10.35 -3.77 11.65
N ILE A 186 9.34 -4.64 11.78
CA ILE A 186 8.54 -4.76 13.01
C ILE A 186 9.41 -5.14 14.19
N ASP A 187 10.29 -6.15 14.06
CA ASP A 187 11.21 -6.58 15.12
C ASP A 187 12.13 -5.43 15.57
N TRP A 188 12.60 -4.63 14.61
CA TRP A 188 13.43 -3.48 14.92
C TRP A 188 12.62 -2.36 15.61
N MET A 189 11.38 -2.11 15.18
CA MET A 189 10.50 -1.13 15.83
C MET A 189 10.11 -1.58 17.23
N GLU A 190 9.82 -2.85 17.43
CA GLU A 190 9.55 -3.44 18.75
C GLU A 190 10.71 -3.18 19.73
N ALA A 191 11.93 -3.33 19.25
CA ALA A 191 13.13 -3.13 20.06
C ALA A 191 13.48 -1.66 20.35
N ASN A 192 13.09 -0.72 19.48
CA ASN A 192 13.57 0.67 19.52
C ASN A 192 12.45 1.71 19.67
N TYR A 193 11.20 1.37 19.29
CA TYR A 193 10.04 2.28 19.22
C TYR A 193 8.77 1.60 19.73
N TYR A 194 8.86 0.84 20.82
CA TYR A 194 7.77 0.05 21.38
C TYR A 194 6.48 0.86 21.59
N ASP A 195 6.60 2.00 22.30
CA ASP A 195 5.44 2.85 22.61
C ASP A 195 4.76 3.40 21.35
N PHE A 196 5.53 3.73 20.30
CA PHE A 196 4.99 4.18 19.03
C PHE A 196 4.29 3.03 18.29
N LEU A 197 4.91 1.85 18.23
CA LEU A 197 4.35 0.68 17.54
C LEU A 197 3.02 0.24 18.15
N HIS A 198 2.86 0.37 19.47
CA HIS A 198 1.66 0.00 20.24
C HIS A 198 0.75 1.20 20.56
N SER A 199 0.96 2.37 19.93
CA SER A 199 0.11 3.55 20.09
C SER A 199 -1.14 3.43 19.22
N GLY A 200 -2.18 2.75 19.65
CA GLY A 200 -3.37 2.56 18.87
C GLY A 200 -4.62 2.47 19.72
#